data_32c4f12a9e9b14fca51801f032576ddd
#
_entry.id   32c4f12a9e9b14fca51801f032576ddd
#
_cell.length_a   1.000
_cell.length_b   1.000
_cell.length_c   1.000
_cell.angle_alpha   90.00
_cell.angle_beta   90.00
_cell.angle_gamma   90.00
#
_symmetry.space_group_name_H-M   'P 1'
#
loop_
_entity.id
_entity.type
_entity.pdbx_description
1 polymer ?
#
loop_
_entity_poly.entity_id
_entity_poly.type
_entity_poly.pdbx_seq_one_letter_code
_entity_poly.pdbx_strand_id
1 'polypeptide(L)'
;MEGISCPRKHILNYSETRYMEIMGNIESEISAGMLGKAPICYGRWNMDSLLRIFPQKRRDFWKVTADKAQEVCEIRLRVDRPVIIETSRGDFFLDHSGIWREEPYGAYSVTETEIRDLIAYLCQDSVYAYADEIRQGFLTVEGGHRIGLSGQAVLENENSLRTLKNISFVNIRVAHEIRGVADKILPELYKAGRFQNTLIVSPPGFGKTTLLRDLIRQLSDGNAYGPGLRVGVVDERSELAGSYRGRPQNDLGMRTDVLDA
;
A
#
# COMPACT_ATOMS: atom_id res chain seq x y z
N MET A 1 5.62 -14.47 -47.96
CA MET A 1 5.80 -13.86 -46.62
C MET A 1 4.79 -12.72 -46.53
N GLU A 2 3.60 -13.06 -46.09
CA GLU A 2 2.50 -12.09 -45.99
C GLU A 2 2.55 -11.49 -44.59
N GLY A 3 2.66 -10.15 -44.56
CA GLY A 3 2.71 -9.37 -43.31
C GLY A 3 1.35 -9.37 -42.62
N ILE A 4 1.32 -9.76 -41.35
CA ILE A 4 0.18 -9.64 -40.46
C ILE A 4 -0.02 -8.15 -40.16
N SER A 5 -1.03 -7.56 -40.76
CA SER A 5 -1.52 -6.22 -40.49
C SER A 5 -2.20 -6.21 -39.12
N CYS A 6 -1.60 -5.53 -38.17
CA CYS A 6 -2.23 -5.23 -36.88
C CYS A 6 -3.44 -4.27 -37.08
N PRO A 7 -4.66 -4.59 -36.63
CA PRO A 7 -5.78 -3.69 -36.78
C PRO A 7 -5.57 -2.43 -35.94
N ARG A 8 -5.66 -1.26 -36.59
CA ARG A 8 -5.55 0.06 -35.97
C ARG A 8 -6.61 0.21 -34.88
N LYS A 9 -6.14 0.52 -33.70
CA LYS A 9 -6.91 0.84 -32.50
C LYS A 9 -7.95 1.93 -32.77
N HIS A 10 -9.21 1.65 -32.49
CA HIS A 10 -10.17 2.70 -32.21
C HIS A 10 -9.78 3.33 -30.87
N ILE A 11 -9.03 4.43 -30.92
CA ILE A 11 -8.88 5.34 -29.79
C ILE A 11 -10.24 5.97 -29.62
N LEU A 12 -10.95 5.64 -28.55
CA LEU A 12 -12.16 6.31 -28.15
C LEU A 12 -11.79 7.77 -27.90
N ASN A 13 -12.27 8.67 -28.76
CA ASN A 13 -12.25 10.11 -28.54
C ASN A 13 -13.22 10.43 -27.38
N TYR A 14 -12.77 10.19 -26.13
CA TYR A 14 -13.34 10.91 -25.01
C TYR A 14 -12.85 12.35 -25.13
N SER A 15 -13.77 13.30 -25.17
CA SER A 15 -13.38 14.70 -25.13
C SER A 15 -12.47 14.92 -23.92
N GLU A 16 -11.32 15.53 -24.09
CA GLU A 16 -10.34 15.85 -23.04
C GLU A 16 -11.01 16.47 -21.81
N THR A 17 -12.05 17.26 -22.03
CA THR A 17 -12.87 17.92 -21.00
C THR A 17 -13.54 16.92 -20.05
N ARG A 18 -14.11 15.82 -20.57
CA ARG A 18 -14.78 14.82 -19.70
C ARG A 18 -13.81 13.94 -18.94
N TYR A 19 -12.66 13.66 -19.54
CA TYR A 19 -11.55 12.96 -18.85
C TYR A 19 -11.02 13.80 -17.68
N MET A 20 -10.80 15.09 -17.88
CA MET A 20 -10.34 16.02 -16.83
C MET A 20 -11.39 16.21 -15.73
N GLU A 21 -12.69 16.19 -16.06
CA GLU A 21 -13.77 16.30 -15.08
C GLU A 21 -13.86 15.03 -14.18
N ILE A 22 -13.75 13.83 -14.77
CA ILE A 22 -13.74 12.59 -14.01
C ILE A 22 -12.48 12.51 -13.13
N MET A 23 -11.32 12.83 -13.67
CA MET A 23 -10.05 12.81 -12.92
C MET A 23 -10.00 13.90 -11.86
N GLY A 24 -10.45 15.11 -12.14
CA GLY A 24 -10.52 16.20 -11.18
C GLY A 24 -11.44 15.88 -9.98
N ASN A 25 -12.56 15.20 -10.22
CA ASN A 25 -13.45 14.75 -9.16
C ASN A 25 -12.81 13.64 -8.30
N ILE A 26 -12.09 12.70 -8.92
CA ILE A 26 -11.34 11.65 -8.20
C ILE A 26 -10.19 12.28 -7.41
N GLU A 27 -9.44 13.21 -7.99
CA GLU A 27 -8.38 13.94 -7.31
C GLU A 27 -8.90 14.73 -6.10
N SER A 28 -10.01 15.45 -6.26
CA SER A 28 -10.60 16.23 -5.18
C SER A 28 -11.09 15.35 -4.04
N GLU A 29 -11.57 14.14 -4.32
CA GLU A 29 -12.01 13.21 -3.28
C GLU A 29 -10.88 12.42 -2.63
N ILE A 30 -9.87 12.00 -3.40
CA ILE A 30 -8.65 11.40 -2.84
C ILE A 30 -7.91 12.47 -2.02
N SER A 31 -7.77 13.69 -2.52
CA SER A 31 -7.17 14.81 -1.80
C SER A 31 -8.04 15.32 -0.64
N ALA A 32 -9.36 15.36 -0.77
CA ALA A 32 -10.26 15.72 0.32
C ALA A 32 -10.37 14.59 1.37
N GLY A 33 -10.22 13.33 0.96
CA GLY A 33 -10.03 12.20 1.88
C GLY A 33 -8.71 12.32 2.65
N MET A 34 -7.68 12.92 2.07
CA MET A 34 -6.40 13.21 2.72
C MET A 34 -6.41 14.52 3.53
N LEU A 35 -7.29 15.50 3.21
CA LEU A 35 -7.24 16.88 3.77
C LEU A 35 -8.37 17.23 4.76
N GLY A 36 -9.29 16.34 5.13
CA GLY A 36 -10.27 16.82 6.11
C GLY A 36 -11.48 15.97 6.44
N LYS A 37 -11.65 14.83 5.81
CA LYS A 37 -12.51 13.76 6.32
C LYS A 37 -11.68 12.50 6.30
N ALA A 38 -11.58 11.83 7.44
CA ALA A 38 -11.02 10.50 7.49
C ALA A 38 -11.58 9.70 6.28
N PRO A 39 -10.74 9.00 5.51
CA PRO A 39 -11.22 8.20 4.38
C PRO A 39 -12.37 7.35 4.91
N ILE A 40 -13.49 7.28 4.17
CA ILE A 40 -14.61 6.42 4.54
C ILE A 40 -14.12 4.98 4.36
N CYS A 41 -13.44 4.49 5.37
CA CYS A 41 -12.88 3.15 5.41
C CYS A 41 -13.95 2.20 5.88
N TYR A 42 -14.68 1.55 4.97
CA TYR A 42 -15.52 0.41 5.26
C TYR A 42 -14.75 -0.91 5.07
N GLY A 43 -13.51 -0.96 5.47
CA GLY A 43 -12.73 -2.19 5.57
C GLY A 43 -12.56 -2.59 7.03
N ARG A 44 -12.49 -3.89 7.34
CA ARG A 44 -12.04 -4.36 8.66
C ARG A 44 -10.60 -3.91 8.86
N TRP A 45 -10.44 -2.71 9.40
CA TRP A 45 -9.15 -2.26 9.90
C TRP A 45 -8.73 -3.21 11.00
N ASN A 46 -7.70 -3.94 10.70
CA ASN A 46 -7.11 -4.79 11.70
C ASN A 46 -6.08 -3.94 12.45
N MET A 47 -6.52 -3.21 13.50
CA MET A 47 -5.63 -2.55 14.46
C MET A 47 -4.54 -3.53 14.93
N ASP A 48 -4.91 -4.80 15.02
CA ASP A 48 -3.98 -5.87 15.36
C ASP A 48 -2.88 -6.05 14.32
N SER A 49 -3.12 -5.80 13.02
CA SER A 49 -2.09 -5.98 11.98
C SER A 49 -0.92 -5.02 12.14
N LEU A 50 -1.18 -3.76 12.50
CA LEU A 50 -0.12 -2.79 12.77
C LEU A 50 0.68 -3.16 14.03
N LEU A 51 0.00 -3.61 15.09
CA LEU A 51 0.69 -4.09 16.30
C LEU A 51 1.55 -5.34 16.05
N ARG A 52 1.12 -6.21 15.13
CA ARG A 52 1.87 -7.42 14.78
C ARG A 52 3.18 -7.15 14.03
N ILE A 53 3.39 -5.96 13.51
CA ILE A 53 4.69 -5.53 12.97
C ILE A 53 5.75 -5.50 14.08
N PHE A 54 5.34 -5.20 15.31
CA PHE A 54 6.26 -5.03 16.42
C PHE A 54 6.33 -6.26 17.31
N PRO A 55 7.54 -6.60 17.85
CA PRO A 55 7.70 -7.66 18.84
C PRO A 55 6.74 -7.47 20.01
N GLN A 56 6.24 -8.58 20.58
CA GLN A 56 5.24 -8.56 21.64
C GLN A 56 5.62 -7.65 22.81
N LYS A 57 6.91 -7.67 23.21
CA LYS A 57 7.46 -6.84 24.29
C LYS A 57 7.36 -5.32 24.07
N ARG A 58 7.12 -4.90 22.82
CA ARG A 58 7.04 -3.46 22.42
C ARG A 58 5.62 -3.02 22.03
N ARG A 59 4.65 -3.91 22.02
CA ARG A 59 3.28 -3.59 21.55
C ARG A 59 2.56 -2.56 22.40
N ASP A 60 2.81 -2.54 23.71
CA ASP A 60 2.21 -1.54 24.59
C ASP A 60 2.66 -0.12 24.22
N PHE A 61 3.92 0.05 23.85
CA PHE A 61 4.46 1.33 23.35
C PHE A 61 3.77 1.78 22.06
N TRP A 62 3.43 0.84 21.16
CA TRP A 62 2.82 1.13 19.87
C TRP A 62 1.30 1.18 19.88
N LYS A 63 0.68 0.91 21.02
CA LYS A 63 -0.78 0.79 21.13
C LYS A 63 -1.51 2.07 20.71
N VAL A 64 -1.07 3.24 21.18
CA VAL A 64 -1.69 4.54 20.81
C VAL A 64 -1.60 4.79 19.30
N THR A 65 -0.48 4.40 18.67
CA THR A 65 -0.31 4.52 17.22
C THR A 65 -1.21 3.55 16.47
N ALA A 66 -1.35 2.32 16.96
CA ALA A 66 -2.24 1.33 16.36
C ALA A 66 -3.72 1.71 16.50
N ASP A 67 -4.12 2.30 17.63
CA ASP A 67 -5.48 2.81 17.83
C ASP A 67 -5.82 3.94 16.84
N LYS A 68 -4.79 4.65 16.36
CA LYS A 68 -4.88 5.71 15.33
C LYS A 68 -4.41 5.26 13.94
N ALA A 69 -4.34 3.96 13.67
CA ALA A 69 -3.78 3.43 12.43
C ALA A 69 -4.39 4.03 11.15
N GLN A 70 -5.65 4.47 11.21
CA GLN A 70 -6.34 5.12 10.09
C GLN A 70 -5.73 6.48 9.70
N GLU A 71 -5.06 7.15 10.64
CA GLU A 71 -4.43 8.44 10.41
C GLU A 71 -2.97 8.28 9.94
N VAL A 72 -2.36 7.12 10.22
CA VAL A 72 -0.93 6.87 9.97
C VAL A 72 -0.69 6.51 8.52
N CYS A 73 0.07 7.33 7.80
CA CYS A 73 0.54 7.00 6.44
C CYS A 73 1.84 6.19 6.50
N GLU A 74 2.80 6.66 7.30
CA GLU A 74 4.11 6.04 7.43
C GLU A 74 4.66 6.18 8.85
N ILE A 75 5.39 5.19 9.35
CA ILE A 75 6.17 5.24 10.58
C ILE A 75 7.63 5.17 10.20
N ARG A 76 8.42 6.18 10.60
CA ARG A 76 9.85 6.27 10.30
C ARG A 76 10.70 6.01 11.52
N LEU A 77 11.46 4.94 11.46
CA LEU A 77 12.43 4.54 12.47
C LEU A 77 13.84 4.74 11.93
N ARG A 78 14.66 5.46 12.67
CA ARG A 78 16.06 5.75 12.31
C ARG A 78 16.92 5.68 13.57
N VAL A 79 18.00 4.94 13.51
CA VAL A 79 18.92 4.78 14.66
C VAL A 79 19.32 6.14 15.20
N ASP A 80 19.21 6.32 16.52
CA ASP A 80 19.53 7.53 17.27
C ASP A 80 18.78 8.80 16.82
N ARG A 81 17.60 8.62 16.21
CA ARG A 81 16.73 9.71 15.80
C ARG A 81 15.32 9.53 16.35
N PRO A 82 14.59 10.62 16.57
CA PRO A 82 13.19 10.56 16.96
C PRO A 82 12.36 9.71 16.01
N VAL A 83 11.44 8.92 16.56
CA VAL A 83 10.41 8.24 15.80
C VAL A 83 9.46 9.28 15.22
N ILE A 84 9.19 9.19 13.92
CA ILE A 84 8.24 10.06 13.22
C ILE A 84 7.06 9.24 12.76
N ILE A 85 5.86 9.77 13.00
CA ILE A 85 4.59 9.28 12.48
C ILE A 85 4.11 10.29 11.44
N GLU A 86 4.15 9.91 10.17
CA GLU A 86 3.61 10.74 9.09
C GLU A 86 2.11 10.49 8.94
N THR A 87 1.35 11.57 8.86
CA THR A 87 -0.10 11.56 8.63
C THR A 87 -0.47 12.56 7.55
N SER A 88 -1.72 12.52 7.06
CA SER A 88 -2.24 13.54 6.13
C SER A 88 -2.28 14.95 6.74
N ARG A 89 -2.18 15.09 8.07
CA ARG A 89 -2.20 16.37 8.79
C ARG A 89 -0.82 16.91 9.12
N GLY A 90 0.24 16.12 8.89
CA GLY A 90 1.62 16.46 9.20
C GLY A 90 2.32 15.36 9.99
N ASP A 91 3.52 15.68 10.45
CA ASP A 91 4.39 14.79 11.19
C ASP A 91 4.16 14.91 12.70
N PHE A 92 4.13 13.77 13.37
CA PHE A 92 4.10 13.67 14.83
C PHE A 92 5.31 12.86 15.31
N PHE A 93 5.72 13.14 16.54
CA PHE A 93 6.80 12.45 17.22
C PHE A 93 6.25 11.63 18.38
N LEU A 94 6.87 10.49 18.69
CA LEU A 94 6.49 9.72 19.87
C LEU A 94 7.33 10.14 21.08
N ASP A 95 6.69 10.30 22.22
CA ASP A 95 7.41 10.37 23.48
C ASP A 95 7.78 8.96 24.02
N HIS A 96 8.46 8.91 25.15
CA HIS A 96 8.89 7.65 25.78
C HIS A 96 7.75 6.73 26.23
N SER A 97 6.51 7.24 26.25
CA SER A 97 5.29 6.46 26.54
C SER A 97 4.51 6.07 25.27
N GLY A 98 5.01 6.39 24.07
CA GLY A 98 4.32 6.14 22.80
C GLY A 98 3.19 7.11 22.50
N ILE A 99 3.12 8.24 23.20
CA ILE A 99 2.11 9.28 22.97
C ILE A 99 2.60 10.24 21.88
N TRP A 100 1.70 10.64 20.98
CA TRP A 100 1.98 11.55 19.88
C TRP A 100 2.16 12.99 20.35
N ARG A 101 3.19 13.66 19.82
CA ARG A 101 3.53 15.07 20.07
C ARG A 101 3.86 15.76 18.75
N GLU A 102 3.56 17.06 18.66
CA GLU A 102 3.89 17.88 17.50
C GLU A 102 5.36 18.31 17.50
N GLU A 103 5.96 18.43 18.68
CA GLU A 103 7.34 18.90 18.84
C GLU A 103 8.32 17.71 19.02
N PRO A 104 9.51 17.79 18.40
CA PRO A 104 10.51 16.74 18.51
C PRO A 104 11.26 16.73 19.85
N TYR A 105 11.15 17.78 20.66
CA TYR A 105 11.87 17.87 21.93
C TYR A 105 11.38 16.82 22.94
N GLY A 106 12.32 16.03 23.47
CA GLY A 106 12.00 14.93 24.38
C GLY A 106 11.34 13.73 23.70
N ALA A 107 11.37 13.67 22.37
CA ALA A 107 10.85 12.53 21.63
C ALA A 107 11.73 11.29 21.82
N TYR A 108 11.08 10.13 21.76
CA TYR A 108 11.73 8.83 21.82
C TYR A 108 12.59 8.58 20.59
N SER A 109 13.86 8.26 20.80
CA SER A 109 14.78 7.86 19.72
C SER A 109 15.00 6.36 19.77
N VAL A 110 14.86 5.71 18.61
CA VAL A 110 15.04 4.27 18.48
C VAL A 110 16.52 3.91 18.45
N THR A 111 16.89 2.84 19.15
CA THR A 111 18.26 2.35 19.22
C THR A 111 18.58 1.38 18.08
N GLU A 112 19.88 1.16 17.79
CA GLU A 112 20.33 0.15 16.84
C GLU A 112 19.84 -1.26 17.22
N THR A 113 19.87 -1.57 18.51
CA THR A 113 19.37 -2.87 19.00
C THR A 113 17.90 -3.06 18.71
N GLU A 114 17.08 -2.03 18.86
CA GLU A 114 15.64 -2.11 18.57
C GLU A 114 15.36 -2.27 17.08
N ILE A 115 16.09 -1.60 16.21
CA ILE A 115 15.99 -1.80 14.76
C ILE A 115 16.37 -3.24 14.41
N ARG A 116 17.48 -3.75 14.94
CA ARG A 116 17.93 -5.12 14.71
C ARG A 116 16.92 -6.15 15.22
N ASP A 117 16.38 -5.99 16.43
CA ASP A 117 15.35 -6.85 17.01
C ASP A 117 14.07 -6.84 16.17
N LEU A 118 13.67 -5.66 15.67
CA LEU A 118 12.50 -5.52 14.79
C LEU A 118 12.70 -6.32 13.49
N ILE A 119 13.85 -6.16 12.84
CA ILE A 119 14.16 -6.87 11.58
C ILE A 119 14.20 -8.38 11.80
N ALA A 120 14.88 -8.84 12.86
CA ALA A 120 14.92 -10.26 13.22
C ALA A 120 13.51 -10.81 13.43
N TYR A 121 12.67 -10.09 14.17
CA TYR A 121 11.28 -10.46 14.39
C TYR A 121 10.47 -10.54 13.09
N LEU A 122 10.59 -9.54 12.19
CA LEU A 122 9.89 -9.51 10.91
C LEU A 122 10.32 -10.65 9.99
N CYS A 123 11.60 -10.99 10.01
CA CYS A 123 12.16 -12.12 9.26
C CYS A 123 11.99 -13.47 10.00
N GLN A 124 11.25 -13.52 11.12
CA GLN A 124 11.03 -14.72 11.93
C GLN A 124 12.34 -15.42 12.31
N ASP A 125 13.34 -14.63 12.72
CA ASP A 125 14.69 -15.04 13.05
C ASP A 125 15.46 -15.73 11.90
N SER A 126 14.91 -15.70 10.66
CA SER A 126 15.52 -16.27 9.46
C SER A 126 15.70 -15.24 8.36
N VAL A 127 16.68 -14.36 8.51
CA VAL A 127 17.01 -13.30 7.53
C VAL A 127 17.31 -13.88 6.14
N TYR A 128 17.81 -15.11 6.07
CA TYR A 128 18.08 -15.78 4.80
C TYR A 128 16.83 -16.12 4.00
N ALA A 129 15.71 -16.40 4.67
CA ALA A 129 14.44 -16.68 4.00
C ALA A 129 13.84 -15.44 3.32
N TYR A 130 14.30 -14.25 3.71
CA TYR A 130 13.87 -12.96 3.19
C TYR A 130 15.00 -12.24 2.43
N ALA A 131 16.01 -12.99 1.94
CA ALA A 131 17.18 -12.40 1.30
C ALA A 131 16.82 -11.62 0.02
N ASP A 132 15.85 -12.09 -0.74
CA ASP A 132 15.42 -11.45 -1.98
C ASP A 132 14.67 -10.14 -1.71
N GLU A 133 13.77 -10.12 -0.75
CA GLU A 133 13.04 -8.93 -0.32
C GLU A 133 14.01 -7.91 0.28
N ILE A 134 14.94 -8.33 1.12
CA ILE A 134 15.97 -7.44 1.70
C ILE A 134 16.84 -6.86 0.57
N ARG A 135 17.17 -7.63 -0.45
CA ARG A 135 17.87 -7.15 -1.63
C ARG A 135 17.05 -6.13 -2.41
N GLN A 136 15.74 -6.31 -2.50
CA GLN A 136 14.83 -5.33 -3.08
C GLN A 136 14.62 -4.08 -2.21
N GLY A 137 15.06 -4.12 -0.95
CA GLY A 137 14.96 -3.02 0.00
C GLY A 137 13.63 -2.89 0.71
N PHE A 138 12.77 -3.92 0.67
CA PHE A 138 11.51 -3.90 1.40
C PHE A 138 11.01 -5.31 1.75
N LEU A 139 10.16 -5.35 2.79
CA LEU A 139 9.39 -6.53 3.18
C LEU A 139 7.90 -6.22 3.09
N THR A 140 7.09 -7.17 2.64
CA THR A 140 5.63 -7.12 2.82
C THR A 140 5.27 -8.00 4.02
N VAL A 141 4.41 -7.51 4.90
CA VAL A 141 4.02 -8.21 6.12
C VAL A 141 2.51 -8.41 6.19
N GLU A 142 2.07 -9.23 7.15
CA GLU A 142 0.64 -9.46 7.40
C GLU A 142 -0.12 -8.14 7.53
N GLY A 143 -1.27 -8.02 6.86
CA GLY A 143 -2.06 -6.80 6.75
C GLY A 143 -1.69 -5.93 5.54
N GLY A 144 -0.76 -6.39 4.67
CA GLY A 144 -0.37 -5.68 3.45
C GLY A 144 0.52 -4.46 3.69
N HIS A 145 1.00 -4.27 4.92
CA HIS A 145 1.93 -3.20 5.23
C HIS A 145 3.28 -3.45 4.55
N ARG A 146 3.90 -2.38 4.04
CA ARG A 146 5.19 -2.45 3.35
C ARG A 146 6.27 -1.78 4.19
N ILE A 147 7.34 -2.52 4.45
CA ILE A 147 8.44 -2.09 5.30
C ILE A 147 9.67 -1.88 4.44
N GLY A 148 9.98 -0.62 4.16
CA GLY A 148 11.20 -0.22 3.47
C GLY A 148 12.41 -0.31 4.40
N LEU A 149 13.51 -0.84 3.89
CA LEU A 149 14.76 -1.03 4.61
C LEU A 149 15.87 -0.24 3.94
N SER A 150 16.67 0.46 4.74
CA SER A 150 17.87 1.13 4.24
C SER A 150 19.04 0.92 5.19
N GLY A 151 20.21 0.66 4.62
CA GLY A 151 21.42 0.38 5.35
C GLY A 151 22.63 0.41 4.43
N GLN A 152 23.68 -0.28 4.80
CA GLN A 152 24.89 -0.39 4.00
C GLN A 152 24.71 -1.43 2.89
N ALA A 153 24.84 -0.98 1.65
CA ALA A 153 24.80 -1.86 0.49
C ALA A 153 26.05 -2.76 0.42
N VAL A 154 25.85 -4.06 0.19
CA VAL A 154 26.90 -5.01 -0.13
C VAL A 154 26.70 -5.46 -1.56
N LEU A 155 27.62 -5.10 -2.44
CA LEU A 155 27.56 -5.42 -3.85
C LEU A 155 28.14 -6.83 -4.11
N GLU A 156 27.55 -7.53 -5.04
CA GLU A 156 28.06 -8.76 -5.61
C GLU A 156 29.03 -8.45 -6.76
N ASN A 157 28.69 -7.44 -7.57
CA ASN A 157 29.49 -6.83 -8.61
C ASN A 157 29.10 -5.35 -8.75
N GLU A 158 29.72 -4.60 -9.70
CA GLU A 158 29.51 -3.15 -9.86
C GLU A 158 28.04 -2.74 -10.05
N ASN A 159 27.16 -3.62 -10.54
CA ASN A 159 25.78 -3.32 -10.90
C ASN A 159 24.74 -4.17 -10.15
N SER A 160 25.16 -5.05 -9.25
CA SER A 160 24.27 -5.99 -8.58
C SER A 160 24.40 -5.91 -7.06
N LEU A 161 23.30 -5.62 -6.38
CA LEU A 161 23.20 -5.64 -4.93
C LEU A 161 23.07 -7.10 -4.44
N ARG A 162 24.01 -7.53 -3.61
CA ARG A 162 23.96 -8.84 -2.95
C ARG A 162 23.00 -8.82 -1.74
N THR A 163 23.13 -7.80 -0.88
CA THR A 163 22.31 -7.66 0.33
C THR A 163 22.51 -6.28 0.96
N LEU A 164 21.70 -5.99 2.00
CA LEU A 164 21.89 -4.86 2.90
C LEU A 164 22.49 -5.35 4.23
N LYS A 165 23.45 -4.60 4.76
CA LYS A 165 24.00 -4.77 6.12
C LYS A 165 23.77 -3.49 6.91
N ASN A 166 23.91 -3.61 8.26
CA ASN A 166 23.82 -2.45 9.15
C ASN A 166 22.59 -1.59 8.83
N ILE A 167 21.41 -2.26 8.75
CA ILE A 167 20.16 -1.57 8.49
C ILE A 167 19.90 -0.60 9.63
N SER A 168 19.84 0.68 9.30
CA SER A 168 19.71 1.79 10.26
C SER A 168 18.44 2.62 10.06
N PHE A 169 17.71 2.37 8.97
CA PHE A 169 16.45 3.02 8.63
C PHE A 169 15.39 1.97 8.30
N VAL A 170 14.22 2.13 8.90
CA VAL A 170 13.05 1.30 8.64
C VAL A 170 11.86 2.23 8.46
N ASN A 171 11.20 2.14 7.31
CA ASN A 171 10.01 2.91 6.99
C ASN A 171 8.82 1.96 6.86
N ILE A 172 7.85 2.07 7.74
CA ILE A 172 6.66 1.23 7.77
C ILE A 172 5.52 2.01 7.09
N ARG A 173 5.20 1.67 5.85
CA ARG A 173 4.01 2.19 5.17
C ARG A 173 2.79 1.40 5.59
N VAL A 174 1.83 2.10 6.16
CA VAL A 174 0.58 1.49 6.61
C VAL A 174 -0.34 1.31 5.41
N ALA A 175 -0.76 0.07 5.17
CA ALA A 175 -1.70 -0.21 4.10
C ALA A 175 -3.08 0.33 4.48
N HIS A 176 -3.70 1.07 3.56
CA HIS A 176 -5.06 1.58 3.69
C HIS A 176 -5.93 0.99 2.59
N GLU A 177 -7.09 0.49 2.98
CA GLU A 177 -8.11 0.05 2.06
C GLU A 177 -9.19 1.14 1.96
N ILE A 178 -9.43 1.65 0.76
CA ILE A 178 -10.45 2.66 0.51
C ILE A 178 -11.51 2.01 -0.40
N ARG A 179 -12.74 1.90 0.10
CA ARG A 179 -13.88 1.34 -0.63
C ARG A 179 -14.74 2.46 -1.21
N GLY A 180 -15.44 2.16 -2.33
CA GLY A 180 -16.34 3.09 -2.99
C GLY A 180 -15.66 4.11 -3.92
N VAL A 181 -14.33 4.04 -4.07
CA VAL A 181 -13.60 4.92 -4.99
C VAL A 181 -14.03 4.69 -6.44
N ALA A 182 -14.38 3.45 -6.80
CA ALA A 182 -14.82 3.08 -8.14
C ALA A 182 -16.29 3.43 -8.44
N ASP A 183 -17.10 3.79 -7.44
CA ASP A 183 -18.55 3.98 -7.60
C ASP A 183 -18.91 5.00 -8.69
N LYS A 184 -18.14 6.07 -8.80
CA LYS A 184 -18.39 7.12 -9.77
C LYS A 184 -18.06 6.74 -11.20
N ILE A 185 -17.09 5.85 -11.41
CA ILE A 185 -16.67 5.45 -12.75
C ILE A 185 -17.38 4.20 -13.25
N LEU A 186 -17.91 3.38 -12.34
CA LEU A 186 -18.60 2.14 -12.70
C LEU A 186 -19.66 2.29 -13.77
N PRO A 187 -20.58 3.30 -13.73
CA PRO A 187 -21.59 3.49 -14.76
C PRO A 187 -21.01 3.64 -16.16
N GLU A 188 -19.85 4.29 -16.27
CA GLU A 188 -19.18 4.55 -17.56
C GLU A 188 -18.48 3.29 -18.11
N LEU A 189 -18.19 2.32 -17.24
CA LEU A 189 -17.49 1.08 -17.60
C LEU A 189 -18.44 -0.02 -18.07
N TYR A 190 -19.74 0.15 -17.89
CA TYR A 190 -20.74 -0.81 -18.36
C TYR A 190 -21.50 -0.28 -19.59
N LYS A 191 -21.61 -1.11 -20.63
CA LYS A 191 -22.45 -0.86 -21.81
C LYS A 191 -23.32 -2.10 -22.06
N ALA A 192 -24.62 -1.89 -22.19
CA ALA A 192 -25.59 -2.97 -22.39
C ALA A 192 -25.41 -4.15 -21.38
N GLY A 193 -25.16 -3.83 -20.11
CA GLY A 193 -24.99 -4.83 -19.04
C GLY A 193 -23.65 -5.59 -19.09
N ARG A 194 -22.69 -5.14 -19.91
CA ARG A 194 -21.37 -5.79 -20.03
C ARG A 194 -20.27 -4.83 -19.66
N PHE A 195 -19.35 -5.28 -18.83
CA PHE A 195 -18.12 -4.56 -18.51
C PHE A 195 -17.25 -4.42 -19.76
N GLN A 196 -16.70 -3.23 -19.97
CA GLN A 196 -15.93 -2.88 -21.17
C GLN A 196 -14.41 -2.99 -20.91
N ASN A 197 -13.64 -3.29 -21.96
CA ASN A 197 -12.18 -3.19 -21.92
C ASN A 197 -11.79 -1.75 -21.54
N THR A 198 -11.00 -1.63 -20.48
CA THR A 198 -10.70 -0.35 -19.84
C THR A 198 -9.20 -0.18 -19.65
N LEU A 199 -8.69 1.00 -19.93
CA LEU A 199 -7.32 1.40 -19.64
C LEU A 199 -7.36 2.58 -18.64
N ILE A 200 -6.74 2.40 -17.47
CA ILE A 200 -6.61 3.44 -16.45
C ILE A 200 -5.25 4.10 -16.59
N VAL A 201 -5.26 5.39 -16.89
CA VAL A 201 -4.04 6.20 -17.07
C VAL A 201 -4.10 7.41 -16.18
N SER A 202 -3.08 7.63 -15.36
CA SER A 202 -2.91 8.86 -14.57
C SER A 202 -1.44 9.02 -14.15
N PRO A 203 -1.01 10.21 -13.72
CA PRO A 203 0.32 10.40 -13.13
C PRO A 203 0.55 9.50 -11.90
N PRO A 204 1.81 9.27 -11.49
CA PRO A 204 2.13 8.61 -10.22
C PRO A 204 1.48 9.34 -9.02
N GLY A 205 1.02 8.58 -8.01
CA GLY A 205 0.42 9.14 -6.79
C GLY A 205 -1.06 9.50 -6.87
N PHE A 206 -1.69 9.43 -8.05
CA PHE A 206 -3.09 9.82 -8.28
C PHE A 206 -4.10 8.69 -8.02
N GLY A 207 -3.77 7.72 -7.19
CA GLY A 207 -4.72 6.73 -6.71
C GLY A 207 -5.10 5.62 -7.69
N LYS A 208 -4.37 5.41 -8.82
CA LYS A 208 -4.65 4.32 -9.78
C LYS A 208 -4.81 2.95 -9.12
N THR A 209 -3.86 2.59 -8.26
CA THR A 209 -3.86 1.29 -7.56
C THR A 209 -5.06 1.17 -6.62
N THR A 210 -5.41 2.24 -5.92
CA THR A 210 -6.58 2.31 -5.02
C THR A 210 -7.88 2.13 -5.80
N LEU A 211 -8.01 2.86 -6.91
CA LEU A 211 -9.17 2.76 -7.81
C LEU A 211 -9.28 1.36 -8.42
N LEU A 212 -8.18 0.81 -8.93
CA LEU A 212 -8.17 -0.51 -9.56
C LEU A 212 -8.50 -1.61 -8.55
N ARG A 213 -8.01 -1.51 -7.31
CA ARG A 213 -8.32 -2.47 -6.24
C ARG A 213 -9.81 -2.49 -5.92
N ASP A 214 -10.43 -1.33 -5.72
CA ASP A 214 -11.86 -1.25 -5.44
C ASP A 214 -12.71 -1.69 -6.63
N LEU A 215 -12.28 -1.37 -7.85
CA LEU A 215 -12.93 -1.84 -9.07
C LEU A 215 -12.89 -3.37 -9.19
N ILE A 216 -11.74 -4.00 -8.97
CA ILE A 216 -11.59 -5.46 -8.97
C ILE A 216 -12.53 -6.08 -7.94
N ARG A 217 -12.55 -5.56 -6.71
CA ARG A 217 -13.44 -6.03 -5.65
C ARG A 217 -14.91 -5.96 -6.08
N GLN A 218 -15.35 -4.81 -6.59
CA GLN A 218 -16.75 -4.62 -7.01
C GLN A 218 -17.13 -5.46 -8.23
N LEU A 219 -16.20 -5.68 -9.16
CA LEU A 219 -16.43 -6.62 -10.27
C LEU A 219 -16.55 -8.06 -9.79
N SER A 220 -15.72 -8.44 -8.82
CA SER A 220 -15.70 -9.79 -8.25
C SER A 220 -16.95 -10.09 -7.41
N ASP A 221 -17.34 -9.16 -6.55
CA ASP A 221 -18.49 -9.37 -5.65
C ASP A 221 -19.83 -9.12 -6.32
N GLY A 222 -19.84 -8.32 -7.38
CA GLY A 222 -21.03 -7.78 -8.02
C GLY A 222 -21.32 -6.36 -7.54
N ASN A 223 -22.01 -5.60 -8.36
CA ASN A 223 -22.36 -4.22 -8.13
C ASN A 223 -23.74 -3.88 -8.73
N ALA A 224 -24.15 -2.61 -8.65
CA ALA A 224 -25.46 -2.17 -9.14
C ALA A 224 -25.66 -2.36 -10.67
N TYR A 225 -24.58 -2.58 -11.42
CA TYR A 225 -24.59 -2.67 -12.89
C TYR A 225 -24.46 -4.10 -13.41
N GLY A 226 -24.14 -5.07 -12.56
CA GLY A 226 -24.00 -6.46 -12.97
C GLY A 226 -23.67 -7.44 -11.83
N PRO A 227 -23.90 -8.72 -12.07
CA PRO A 227 -23.55 -9.77 -11.12
C PRO A 227 -22.02 -9.88 -10.96
N GLY A 228 -21.58 -10.52 -9.88
CA GLY A 228 -20.16 -10.79 -9.64
C GLY A 228 -19.52 -11.65 -10.72
N LEU A 229 -18.35 -11.22 -11.17
CA LEU A 229 -17.57 -11.88 -12.21
C LEU A 229 -16.42 -12.70 -11.59
N ARG A 230 -15.92 -13.68 -12.32
CA ARG A 230 -14.63 -14.30 -12.04
C ARG A 230 -13.53 -13.39 -12.55
N VAL A 231 -12.63 -12.96 -11.67
CA VAL A 231 -11.57 -12.00 -11.98
C VAL A 231 -10.22 -12.67 -11.80
N GLY A 232 -9.36 -12.58 -12.81
CA GLY A 232 -7.93 -12.94 -12.71
C GLY A 232 -7.09 -11.66 -12.64
N VAL A 233 -6.22 -11.56 -11.66
CA VAL A 233 -5.31 -10.43 -11.46
C VAL A 233 -3.87 -10.92 -11.63
N VAL A 234 -3.09 -10.22 -12.46
CA VAL A 234 -1.64 -10.36 -12.52
C VAL A 234 -1.04 -9.13 -11.84
N ASP A 235 -0.37 -9.35 -10.72
CA ASP A 235 0.14 -8.29 -9.83
C ASP A 235 1.67 -8.36 -9.74
N GLU A 236 2.36 -7.74 -10.70
CA GLU A 236 3.83 -7.80 -10.81
C GLU A 236 4.58 -7.22 -9.61
N ARG A 237 3.94 -6.34 -8.83
CA ARG A 237 4.58 -5.62 -7.72
C ARG A 237 3.93 -5.84 -6.38
N SER A 238 3.00 -6.79 -6.31
CA SER A 238 2.20 -7.03 -5.11
C SER A 238 1.52 -5.76 -4.56
N GLU A 239 1.19 -4.81 -5.46
CA GLU A 239 0.58 -3.53 -5.06
C GLU A 239 -0.94 -3.61 -4.93
N LEU A 240 -1.59 -4.47 -5.71
CA LEU A 240 -3.04 -4.68 -5.67
C LEU A 240 -3.42 -5.59 -4.53
N ALA A 241 -2.86 -6.79 -4.50
CA ALA A 241 -3.17 -7.80 -3.52
C ALA A 241 -2.45 -7.58 -2.18
N GLY A 242 -1.26 -6.94 -2.19
CA GLY A 242 -0.41 -6.83 -1.02
C GLY A 242 -0.08 -8.20 -0.47
N SER A 243 0.27 -9.15 -1.35
CA SER A 243 0.41 -10.56 -0.99
C SER A 243 1.44 -10.78 0.11
N TYR A 244 1.06 -11.58 1.10
CA TYR A 244 1.96 -12.06 2.13
C TYR A 244 1.92 -13.59 2.15
N ARG A 245 3.05 -14.24 1.90
CA ARG A 245 3.16 -15.69 1.79
C ARG A 245 2.15 -16.30 0.81
N GLY A 246 2.02 -15.68 -0.35
CA GLY A 246 1.12 -16.11 -1.41
C GLY A 246 -0.37 -15.89 -1.12
N ARG A 247 -0.72 -15.12 -0.08
CA ARG A 247 -2.11 -14.82 0.27
C ARG A 247 -2.37 -13.33 0.13
N PRO A 248 -3.37 -12.91 -0.65
CA PRO A 248 -3.83 -11.53 -0.71
C PRO A 248 -4.17 -11.00 0.69
N GLN A 249 -3.68 -9.82 1.02
CA GLN A 249 -4.00 -9.12 2.27
C GLN A 249 -5.10 -8.07 2.07
N ASN A 250 -5.17 -7.52 0.85
CA ASN A 250 -6.23 -6.60 0.46
C ASN A 250 -7.47 -7.37 -0.01
N ASP A 251 -8.65 -6.81 0.22
CA ASP A 251 -9.90 -7.36 -0.27
C ASP A 251 -10.05 -7.06 -1.77
N LEU A 252 -9.93 -8.09 -2.59
CA LEU A 252 -10.13 -8.04 -4.03
C LEU A 252 -11.44 -8.72 -4.46
N GLY A 253 -12.30 -9.06 -3.50
CA GLY A 253 -13.56 -9.75 -3.74
C GLY A 253 -13.43 -11.28 -3.80
N MET A 254 -14.56 -11.95 -3.54
CA MET A 254 -14.61 -13.40 -3.29
C MET A 254 -14.36 -14.29 -4.53
N ARG A 255 -14.40 -13.73 -5.76
CA ARG A 255 -14.23 -14.45 -7.01
C ARG A 255 -12.96 -14.05 -7.76
N THR A 256 -11.98 -13.51 -7.04
CA THR A 256 -10.71 -13.04 -7.60
C THR A 256 -9.59 -14.03 -7.30
N ASP A 257 -8.92 -14.47 -8.36
CA ASP A 257 -7.68 -15.22 -8.29
C ASP A 257 -6.51 -14.28 -8.59
N VAL A 258 -5.42 -14.36 -7.80
CA VAL A 258 -4.25 -13.49 -7.94
C VAL A 258 -3.03 -14.32 -8.32
N LEU A 259 -2.38 -13.93 -9.41
CA LEU A 259 -1.02 -14.33 -9.75
C LEU A 259 -0.08 -13.19 -9.30
N ASP A 260 0.68 -13.45 -8.26
CA ASP A 260 1.72 -12.59 -7.73
C ASP A 260 3.03 -12.98 -8.44
N ALA A 261 3.60 -12.08 -9.26
CA ALA A 261 4.64 -12.40 -10.21
C ALA A 261 5.99 -11.72 -9.88
#